data_e93e66f69442ee7df4a5865c27575d5a
#
_entry.id   e93e66f69442ee7df4a5865c27575d5a
#
_cell.length_a   1.000
_cell.length_b   1.000
_cell.length_c   1.000
_cell.angle_alpha   90.00
_cell.angle_beta   90.00
_cell.angle_gamma   90.00
#
_symmetry.space_group_name_H-M   'P 1'
#
loop_
_entity.id
_entity.type
_entity.pdbx_description
1 polymer ?
#
loop_
_entity_poly.entity_id
_entity_poly.type
_entity_poly.pdbx_seq_one_letter_code
_entity_poly.pdbx_strand_id
1 'polypeptide(L)'
;ERAKPEVWDALEIVIKNHPVLLNRAPTLHRLGIQAFEPVLVEGRALKLHPLACTAYNADFDGDQMAVHVPLSSEAQAEARFLMLAAGNLLKPSDGRPETVPTQDMVLGSYYLTLEKDGEPGEGKVFRDFDEAIMAYDAHIVGLHAKIKVRRTMEIDGKMVSRLVDTTVGRMIFNRPIPQDLGFVDRSDPENRFKFEIEFLVGKKQLGKIIDKCIKVHGVPKTSEVLDAVKAQGYKYSTKSAITLAVCDARIPPQKKEIISEAEK
;
A
#
# COMPACT_ATOMS: atom_id res chain seq x y z
N GLU A 1 -27.15 29.73 -4.61
CA GLU A 1 -26.82 30.02 -6.01
C GLU A 1 -25.82 29.00 -6.51
N ARG A 2 -26.04 28.49 -7.73
CA ARG A 2 -25.10 27.56 -8.35
C ARG A 2 -23.86 28.34 -8.77
N ALA A 3 -22.67 27.94 -8.28
CA ALA A 3 -21.42 28.54 -8.69
C ALA A 3 -21.27 28.48 -10.23
N LYS A 4 -20.94 29.61 -10.85
CA LYS A 4 -20.67 29.67 -12.28
C LYS A 4 -19.39 28.93 -12.64
N PRO A 5 -19.20 28.41 -13.85
CA PRO A 5 -17.98 27.71 -14.26
C PRO A 5 -16.70 28.52 -13.97
N GLU A 6 -16.73 29.83 -14.19
CA GLU A 6 -15.59 30.72 -13.97
C GLU A 6 -15.14 30.76 -12.49
N VAL A 7 -16.05 30.48 -11.56
CA VAL A 7 -15.72 30.39 -10.11
C VAL A 7 -14.88 29.14 -9.83
N TRP A 8 -15.15 28.03 -10.54
CA TRP A 8 -14.38 26.80 -10.41
C TRP A 8 -12.95 26.99 -10.95
N ASP A 9 -12.80 27.66 -12.09
CA ASP A 9 -11.48 27.99 -12.66
C ASP A 9 -10.68 28.88 -11.72
N ALA A 10 -11.31 29.92 -11.16
CA ALA A 10 -10.67 30.80 -10.18
C ALA A 10 -10.30 30.03 -8.88
N LEU A 11 -11.16 29.13 -8.43
CA LEU A 11 -10.92 28.33 -7.24
C LEU A 11 -9.73 27.37 -7.44
N GLU A 12 -9.63 26.72 -8.60
CA GLU A 12 -8.50 25.85 -8.94
C GLU A 12 -7.15 26.58 -8.84
N ILE A 13 -7.10 27.83 -9.28
CA ILE A 13 -5.90 28.67 -9.16
C ILE A 13 -5.58 28.98 -7.70
N VAL A 14 -6.59 29.33 -6.89
CA VAL A 14 -6.41 29.73 -5.48
C VAL A 14 -5.99 28.58 -4.60
N ILE A 15 -6.55 27.38 -4.80
CA ILE A 15 -6.20 26.21 -3.96
C ILE A 15 -4.81 25.64 -4.24
N LYS A 16 -4.25 25.97 -5.39
CA LYS A 16 -2.90 25.49 -5.77
C LYS A 16 -1.87 25.99 -4.77
N ASN A 17 -1.17 25.06 -4.14
CA ASN A 17 -0.20 25.34 -3.10
C ASN A 17 -0.78 26.00 -1.82
N HIS A 18 -2.09 25.85 -1.57
CA HIS A 18 -2.71 26.34 -0.35
C HIS A 18 -3.17 25.16 0.51
N PRO A 19 -2.42 24.77 1.57
CA PRO A 19 -2.80 23.64 2.40
C PRO A 19 -4.06 23.95 3.22
N VAL A 20 -4.86 22.92 3.46
CA VAL A 20 -6.00 22.97 4.39
C VAL A 20 -5.78 21.99 5.52
N LEU A 21 -6.29 22.30 6.71
CA LEU A 21 -6.26 21.41 7.87
C LEU A 21 -7.57 20.66 7.95
N LEU A 22 -7.52 19.35 8.07
CA LEU A 22 -8.69 18.51 8.38
C LEU A 22 -8.60 18.03 9.82
N ASN A 23 -9.71 18.12 10.54
CA ASN A 23 -9.84 17.64 11.90
C ASN A 23 -11.08 16.76 12.05
N ARG A 24 -10.91 15.61 12.71
CA ARG A 24 -12.03 14.77 13.17
C ARG A 24 -12.09 14.76 14.69
N ALA A 25 -13.25 15.07 15.25
CA ALA A 25 -13.50 14.93 16.68
C ALA A 25 -13.89 13.46 17.03
N PRO A 26 -13.44 12.91 18.17
CA PRO A 26 -12.55 13.53 19.15
C PRO A 26 -11.08 13.54 18.68
N THR A 27 -10.37 14.64 18.95
CA THR A 27 -8.93 14.75 18.64
C THR A 27 -8.11 14.11 19.76
N LEU A 28 -7.83 12.82 19.65
CA LEU A 28 -7.17 12.04 20.72
C LEU A 28 -5.65 12.24 20.76
N HIS A 29 -5.05 12.59 19.64
CA HIS A 29 -3.60 12.83 19.49
C HIS A 29 -3.33 13.82 18.34
N ARG A 30 -2.08 14.25 18.19
CA ARG A 30 -1.70 15.30 17.23
C ARG A 30 -2.05 14.96 15.77
N LEU A 31 -2.12 13.68 15.39
CA LEU A 31 -2.49 13.26 14.03
C LEU A 31 -3.99 13.33 13.75
N GLY A 32 -4.81 13.69 14.75
CA GLY A 32 -6.23 14.00 14.57
C GLY A 32 -6.47 15.36 13.88
N ILE A 33 -5.39 16.13 13.64
CA ILE A 33 -5.37 17.32 12.78
C ILE A 33 -4.17 17.18 11.85
N GLN A 34 -4.40 17.13 10.54
CA GLN A 34 -3.35 17.05 9.55
C GLN A 34 -3.61 18.00 8.38
N ALA A 35 -2.55 18.46 7.75
CA ALA A 35 -2.63 19.29 6.55
C ALA A 35 -2.68 18.44 5.29
N PHE A 36 -3.44 18.89 4.32
CA PHE A 36 -3.57 18.28 3.00
C PHE A 36 -3.56 19.36 1.92
N GLU A 37 -3.06 19.03 0.75
CA GLU A 37 -3.27 19.86 -0.44
C GLU A 37 -4.64 19.50 -1.05
N PRO A 38 -5.56 20.46 -1.17
CA PRO A 38 -6.91 20.18 -1.65
C PRO A 38 -6.92 19.94 -3.17
N VAL A 39 -7.78 19.02 -3.59
CA VAL A 39 -8.10 18.75 -5.00
C VAL A 39 -9.61 18.87 -5.17
N LEU A 40 -10.05 19.57 -6.23
CA LEU A 40 -11.46 19.71 -6.53
C LEU A 40 -12.05 18.39 -7.02
N VAL A 41 -13.18 18.02 -6.44
CA VAL A 41 -13.94 16.82 -6.81
C VAL A 41 -15.41 17.15 -6.88
N GLU A 42 -16.16 16.43 -7.71
CA GLU A 42 -17.60 16.54 -7.76
C GLU A 42 -18.25 15.94 -6.50
N GLY A 43 -19.37 16.54 -6.08
CA GLY A 43 -20.14 16.11 -4.92
C GLY A 43 -19.98 17.04 -3.72
N ARG A 44 -20.57 16.64 -2.59
CA ARG A 44 -20.61 17.43 -1.33
C ARG A 44 -19.81 16.80 -0.19
N ALA A 45 -19.14 15.67 -0.46
CA ALA A 45 -18.37 14.93 0.54
C ALA A 45 -16.87 15.17 0.37
N LEU A 46 -16.16 15.18 1.48
CA LEU A 46 -14.70 15.12 1.49
C LEU A 46 -14.24 13.70 1.12
N LYS A 47 -13.29 13.59 0.19
CA LYS A 47 -12.66 12.31 -0.15
C LYS A 47 -11.31 12.23 0.56
N LEU A 48 -11.31 11.67 1.76
CA LEU A 48 -10.10 11.49 2.54
C LEU A 48 -9.23 10.37 1.96
N HIS A 49 -7.92 10.59 1.96
CA HIS A 49 -6.97 9.56 1.54
C HIS A 49 -7.06 8.31 2.45
N PRO A 50 -7.22 7.10 1.91
CA PRO A 50 -7.47 5.90 2.72
C PRO A 50 -6.39 5.61 3.77
N LEU A 51 -5.13 5.90 3.49
CA LEU A 51 -4.04 5.69 4.44
C LEU A 51 -4.06 6.65 5.63
N ALA A 52 -4.74 7.79 5.53
CA ALA A 52 -4.92 8.73 6.63
C ALA A 52 -6.04 8.32 7.58
N CYS A 53 -6.97 7.45 7.16
CA CYS A 53 -8.14 7.06 7.96
C CYS A 53 -7.76 6.47 9.33
N THR A 54 -6.67 5.71 9.40
CA THR A 54 -6.21 5.11 10.67
C THR A 54 -5.85 6.16 11.70
N ALA A 55 -5.13 7.21 11.32
CA ALA A 55 -4.72 8.29 12.22
C ALA A 55 -5.91 9.09 12.76
N TYR A 56 -6.94 9.28 11.94
CA TYR A 56 -8.18 9.93 12.35
C TYR A 56 -9.17 9.01 13.07
N ASN A 57 -8.94 7.70 13.04
CA ASN A 57 -9.95 6.69 13.37
C ASN A 57 -11.27 6.96 12.63
N ALA A 58 -11.16 7.30 11.33
CA ALA A 58 -12.26 7.68 10.47
C ALA A 58 -12.68 6.53 9.57
N ASP A 59 -13.98 6.42 9.33
CA ASP A 59 -14.57 5.56 8.31
C ASP A 59 -15.55 6.36 7.43
N PHE A 60 -16.13 5.72 6.44
CA PHE A 60 -16.97 6.38 5.44
C PHE A 60 -18.48 6.07 5.64
N ASP A 61 -18.89 5.88 6.87
CA ASP A 61 -20.29 5.58 7.24
C ASP A 61 -21.14 6.83 7.58
N GLY A 62 -20.56 8.02 7.46
CA GLY A 62 -21.22 9.30 7.76
C GLY A 62 -20.42 10.19 8.71
N ASP A 63 -19.15 9.88 8.96
CA ASP A 63 -18.25 10.71 9.76
C ASP A 63 -18.18 12.14 9.22
N GLN A 64 -18.04 13.09 10.14
CA GLN A 64 -17.86 14.51 9.83
C GLN A 64 -16.45 14.96 10.16
N MET A 65 -15.92 15.88 9.36
CA MET A 65 -14.63 16.53 9.60
C MET A 65 -14.76 18.04 9.51
N ALA A 66 -14.04 18.76 10.36
CA ALA A 66 -13.88 20.20 10.24
C ALA A 66 -12.74 20.52 9.28
N VAL A 67 -12.95 21.52 8.44
CA VAL A 67 -11.94 22.07 7.52
C VAL A 67 -11.50 23.43 8.01
N HIS A 68 -10.21 23.62 8.22
CA HIS A 68 -9.62 24.90 8.60
C HIS A 68 -8.69 25.38 7.49
N VAL A 69 -8.82 26.66 7.14
CA VAL A 69 -8.02 27.29 6.09
C VAL A 69 -7.04 28.25 6.74
N PRO A 70 -5.71 27.95 6.73
CA PRO A 70 -4.70 28.88 7.24
C PRO A 70 -4.64 30.12 6.32
N LEU A 71 -4.73 31.33 6.92
CA LEU A 71 -4.80 32.57 6.15
C LEU A 71 -3.46 33.27 6.02
N SER A 72 -2.64 33.27 7.09
CA SER A 72 -1.33 33.93 7.05
C SER A 72 -0.27 33.06 6.40
N SER A 73 0.78 33.68 5.87
CA SER A 73 1.93 32.98 5.27
C SER A 73 2.65 32.08 6.27
N GLU A 74 2.73 32.52 7.53
CA GLU A 74 3.34 31.77 8.62
C GLU A 74 2.53 30.53 8.93
N ALA A 75 1.20 30.66 9.07
CA ALA A 75 0.30 29.53 9.31
C ALA A 75 0.31 28.51 8.16
N GLN A 76 0.37 28.97 6.91
CA GLN A 76 0.50 28.09 5.75
C GLN A 76 1.86 27.36 5.73
N ALA A 77 2.93 28.04 6.11
CA ALA A 77 4.26 27.43 6.23
C ALA A 77 4.29 26.36 7.32
N GLU A 78 3.73 26.64 8.51
CA GLU A 78 3.61 25.65 9.59
C GLU A 78 2.77 24.46 9.15
N ALA A 79 1.62 24.68 8.52
CA ALA A 79 0.77 23.62 7.99
C ALA A 79 1.54 22.71 7.01
N ARG A 80 2.35 23.29 6.13
CA ARG A 80 3.11 22.56 5.12
C ARG A 80 4.31 21.83 5.70
N PHE A 81 5.10 22.45 6.57
CA PHE A 81 6.34 21.87 7.05
C PHE A 81 6.16 20.95 8.24
N LEU A 82 5.17 21.20 9.11
CA LEU A 82 4.99 20.46 10.36
C LEU A 82 3.78 19.52 10.33
N MET A 83 2.72 19.87 9.59
CA MET A 83 1.44 19.18 9.70
C MET A 83 1.03 18.38 8.46
N LEU A 84 1.77 18.44 7.37
CA LEU A 84 1.43 17.73 6.14
C LEU A 84 1.38 16.21 6.40
N ALA A 85 0.29 15.56 5.97
CA ALA A 85 0.06 14.14 6.21
C ALA A 85 1.18 13.26 5.63
N ALA A 86 1.71 13.61 4.46
CA ALA A 86 2.83 12.90 3.84
C ALA A 86 4.13 12.94 4.66
N GLY A 87 4.30 13.95 5.53
CA GLY A 87 5.43 14.10 6.44
C GLY A 87 5.26 13.39 7.78
N ASN A 88 4.03 13.03 8.15
CA ASN A 88 3.68 12.52 9.48
C ASN A 88 3.25 11.05 9.45
N LEU A 89 4.15 10.18 8.98
CA LEU A 89 3.89 8.76 8.83
C LEU A 89 4.11 7.93 10.11
N LEU A 90 4.71 8.52 11.15
CA LEU A 90 5.12 7.81 12.37
C LEU A 90 4.22 8.16 13.56
N LYS A 91 3.95 7.16 14.38
CA LYS A 91 3.29 7.34 15.68
C LYS A 91 4.17 8.15 16.62
N PRO A 92 3.65 9.18 17.28
CA PRO A 92 4.43 9.93 18.27
C PRO A 92 4.72 9.12 19.55
N SER A 93 3.97 8.05 19.83
CA SER A 93 4.11 7.25 21.04
C SER A 93 5.33 6.30 21.02
N ASP A 94 5.58 5.63 19.90
CA ASP A 94 6.57 4.56 19.79
C ASP A 94 7.46 4.67 18.54
N GLY A 95 7.25 5.66 17.69
CA GLY A 95 8.00 5.87 16.46
C GLY A 95 7.78 4.81 15.38
N ARG A 96 6.79 3.93 15.54
CA ARG A 96 6.41 2.96 14.50
C ARG A 96 5.56 3.62 13.42
N PRO A 97 5.50 3.04 12.21
CA PRO A 97 4.60 3.53 11.19
C PRO A 97 3.13 3.53 11.66
N GLU A 98 2.47 4.68 11.60
CA GLU A 98 1.02 4.81 11.76
C GLU A 98 0.31 4.48 10.45
N THR A 99 0.86 5.00 9.37
CA THR A 99 0.32 4.86 8.03
C THR A 99 0.77 3.53 7.43
N VAL A 100 -0.07 2.50 7.58
CA VAL A 100 0.17 1.16 7.06
C VAL A 100 -1.06 0.73 6.25
N PRO A 101 -0.88 0.05 5.10
CA PRO A 101 -2.00 -0.50 4.34
C PRO A 101 -2.89 -1.42 5.19
N THR A 102 -4.21 -1.31 5.03
CA THR A 102 -5.22 -2.06 5.77
C THR A 102 -6.28 -2.65 4.84
N GLN A 103 -7.11 -3.55 5.34
CA GLN A 103 -8.28 -4.12 4.65
C GLN A 103 -7.94 -4.60 3.23
N ASP A 104 -8.61 -4.09 2.21
CA ASP A 104 -8.45 -4.51 0.81
C ASP A 104 -7.05 -4.30 0.25
N MET A 105 -6.31 -3.31 0.77
CA MET A 105 -4.91 -3.11 0.39
C MET A 105 -4.03 -4.28 0.83
N VAL A 106 -4.29 -4.84 2.02
CA VAL A 106 -3.60 -6.05 2.52
C VAL A 106 -4.01 -7.26 1.71
N LEU A 107 -5.32 -7.40 1.42
CA LEU A 107 -5.84 -8.53 0.64
C LEU A 107 -5.23 -8.57 -0.77
N GLY A 108 -5.16 -7.43 -1.45
CA GLY A 108 -4.53 -7.35 -2.76
C GLY A 108 -3.02 -7.62 -2.73
N SER A 109 -2.31 -7.15 -1.70
CA SER A 109 -0.88 -7.43 -1.51
C SER A 109 -0.63 -8.92 -1.21
N TYR A 110 -1.49 -9.53 -0.38
CA TYR A 110 -1.47 -10.96 -0.12
C TYR A 110 -1.69 -11.75 -1.41
N TYR A 111 -2.71 -11.42 -2.18
CA TYR A 111 -3.02 -12.06 -3.45
C TYR A 111 -1.87 -11.96 -4.45
N LEU A 112 -1.22 -10.80 -4.57
CA LEU A 112 -0.04 -10.63 -5.45
C LEU A 112 1.14 -11.50 -5.06
N THR A 113 1.36 -11.75 -3.78
CA THR A 113 2.54 -12.46 -3.29
C THR A 113 2.30 -13.95 -3.04
N LEU A 114 1.08 -14.42 -3.27
CA LEU A 114 0.71 -15.83 -3.17
C LEU A 114 1.43 -16.64 -4.25
N GLU A 115 1.85 -17.86 -3.88
CA GLU A 115 2.30 -18.90 -4.82
C GLU A 115 1.27 -20.00 -4.88
N LYS A 116 1.06 -20.56 -6.06
CA LYS A 116 0.15 -21.69 -6.26
C LYS A 116 0.74 -22.67 -7.25
N ASP A 117 0.80 -23.92 -6.87
CA ASP A 117 1.27 -25.00 -7.74
C ASP A 117 0.19 -25.40 -8.74
N GLY A 118 0.59 -25.87 -9.93
CA GLY A 118 -0.32 -26.30 -10.98
C GLY A 118 -1.00 -25.18 -11.77
N GLU A 119 -0.53 -23.95 -11.63
CA GLU A 119 -1.02 -22.81 -12.42
C GLU A 119 -0.51 -22.86 -13.87
N PRO A 120 -1.26 -22.31 -14.84
CA PRO A 120 -0.82 -22.24 -16.22
C PRO A 120 0.55 -21.57 -16.36
N GLY A 121 1.46 -22.17 -17.12
CA GLY A 121 2.78 -21.61 -17.39
C GLY A 121 3.82 -21.82 -16.29
N GLU A 122 3.57 -22.68 -15.33
CA GLU A 122 4.56 -23.06 -14.31
C GLU A 122 5.85 -23.59 -14.96
N GLY A 123 6.99 -23.18 -14.40
CA GLY A 123 8.33 -23.58 -14.88
C GLY A 123 8.82 -22.86 -16.13
N LYS A 124 8.04 -21.98 -16.75
CA LYS A 124 8.49 -21.19 -17.90
C LYS A 124 9.60 -20.21 -17.54
N VAL A 125 10.47 -19.97 -18.53
CA VAL A 125 11.60 -19.06 -18.39
C VAL A 125 11.35 -17.84 -19.28
N PHE A 126 11.52 -16.65 -18.71
CA PHE A 126 11.36 -15.37 -19.40
C PHE A 126 12.66 -14.59 -19.43
N ARG A 127 12.85 -13.83 -20.49
CA ARG A 127 14.01 -13.00 -20.72
C ARG A 127 14.10 -11.84 -19.71
N ASP A 128 12.95 -11.20 -19.44
CA ASP A 128 12.86 -10.04 -18.59
C ASP A 128 11.46 -9.92 -17.95
N PHE A 129 11.27 -8.87 -17.18
CA PHE A 129 10.00 -8.57 -16.52
C PHE A 129 8.86 -8.28 -17.52
N ASP A 130 9.16 -7.53 -18.58
CA ASP A 130 8.13 -7.08 -19.52
C ASP A 130 7.59 -8.25 -20.34
N GLU A 131 8.46 -9.19 -20.74
CA GLU A 131 8.04 -10.43 -21.41
C GLU A 131 7.12 -11.27 -20.50
N ALA A 132 7.44 -11.39 -19.22
CA ALA A 132 6.61 -12.13 -18.27
C ALA A 132 5.23 -11.46 -18.09
N ILE A 133 5.17 -10.14 -18.07
CA ILE A 133 3.90 -9.38 -18.00
C ILE A 133 3.08 -9.57 -19.29
N MET A 134 3.71 -9.49 -20.47
CA MET A 134 3.03 -9.76 -21.75
C MET A 134 2.44 -11.16 -21.79
N ALA A 135 3.18 -12.16 -21.29
CA ALA A 135 2.71 -13.54 -21.21
C ALA A 135 1.54 -13.69 -20.23
N TYR A 136 1.54 -12.94 -19.13
CA TYR A 136 0.42 -12.88 -18.20
C TYR A 136 -0.81 -12.22 -18.83
N ASP A 137 -0.65 -11.09 -19.50
CA ASP A 137 -1.74 -10.40 -20.19
C ASP A 137 -2.33 -11.24 -21.34
N ALA A 138 -1.51 -12.05 -21.98
CA ALA A 138 -1.93 -13.04 -22.98
C ALA A 138 -2.51 -14.33 -22.36
N HIS A 139 -2.68 -14.42 -21.05
CA HIS A 139 -3.17 -15.61 -20.31
C HIS A 139 -2.34 -16.90 -20.53
N ILE A 140 -1.06 -16.77 -20.92
CA ILE A 140 -0.12 -17.89 -21.10
C ILE A 140 0.46 -18.33 -19.76
N VAL A 141 0.50 -17.42 -18.78
CA VAL A 141 1.04 -17.63 -17.44
C VAL A 141 0.06 -17.11 -16.39
N GLY A 142 -0.15 -17.87 -15.31
CA GLY A 142 -0.92 -17.46 -14.16
C GLY A 142 -0.16 -16.43 -13.31
N LEU A 143 -0.91 -15.61 -12.55
CA LEU A 143 -0.32 -14.60 -11.64
C LEU A 143 0.55 -15.24 -10.55
N HIS A 144 0.17 -16.42 -10.09
CA HIS A 144 0.77 -17.15 -8.97
C HIS A 144 1.69 -18.30 -9.42
N ALA A 145 1.81 -18.52 -10.74
CA ALA A 145 2.65 -19.56 -11.30
C ALA A 145 4.13 -19.33 -10.96
N LYS A 146 4.82 -20.36 -10.54
CA LYS A 146 6.27 -20.34 -10.34
C LYS A 146 6.99 -20.27 -11.68
N ILE A 147 7.69 -19.21 -11.95
CA ILE A 147 8.41 -18.94 -13.19
C ILE A 147 9.85 -18.59 -12.90
N LYS A 148 10.68 -18.63 -13.95
CA LYS A 148 12.07 -18.16 -13.89
C LYS A 148 12.25 -16.94 -14.78
N VAL A 149 12.81 -15.88 -14.22
CA VAL A 149 13.04 -14.62 -14.94
C VAL A 149 14.52 -14.28 -14.89
N ARG A 150 15.08 -13.88 -16.04
CA ARG A 150 16.45 -13.41 -16.10
C ARG A 150 16.52 -11.98 -15.55
N ARG A 151 17.31 -11.81 -14.51
CA ARG A 151 17.69 -10.49 -14.01
C ARG A 151 19.13 -10.19 -14.38
N THR A 152 19.35 -9.01 -14.91
CA THR A 152 20.68 -8.50 -15.26
C THR A 152 21.00 -7.34 -14.31
N MET A 153 22.15 -7.41 -13.68
CA MET A 153 22.66 -6.38 -12.79
C MET A 153 24.13 -6.11 -13.09
N GLU A 154 24.57 -4.89 -12.88
CA GLU A 154 25.96 -4.52 -12.95
C GLU A 154 26.64 -4.88 -11.63
N ILE A 155 27.67 -5.73 -11.71
CA ILE A 155 28.50 -6.14 -10.57
C ILE A 155 29.96 -5.93 -10.97
N ASP A 156 30.68 -5.12 -10.21
CA ASP A 156 32.08 -4.79 -10.42
C ASP A 156 32.37 -4.30 -11.87
N GLY A 157 31.46 -3.49 -12.42
CA GLY A 157 31.59 -2.93 -13.79
C GLY A 157 31.28 -3.93 -14.92
N LYS A 158 30.77 -5.14 -14.59
CA LYS A 158 30.36 -6.15 -15.58
C LYS A 158 28.88 -6.45 -15.47
N MET A 159 28.20 -6.54 -16.61
CA MET A 159 26.81 -6.98 -16.67
C MET A 159 26.72 -8.49 -16.47
N VAL A 160 26.17 -8.88 -15.33
CA VAL A 160 25.95 -10.29 -14.99
C VAL A 160 24.45 -10.59 -15.01
N SER A 161 24.08 -11.71 -15.63
CA SER A 161 22.69 -12.17 -15.70
C SER A 161 22.52 -13.48 -14.97
N ARG A 162 21.44 -13.61 -14.20
CA ARG A 162 21.02 -14.87 -13.57
C ARG A 162 19.53 -15.10 -13.73
N LEU A 163 19.12 -16.36 -13.70
CA LEU A 163 17.72 -16.75 -13.58
C LEU A 163 17.32 -16.73 -12.10
N VAL A 164 16.20 -16.11 -11.81
CA VAL A 164 15.63 -16.00 -10.46
C VAL A 164 14.25 -16.67 -10.48
N ASP A 165 14.01 -17.54 -9.52
CA ASP A 165 12.70 -18.15 -9.30
C ASP A 165 11.77 -17.12 -8.65
N THR A 166 10.60 -16.89 -9.23
CA THR A 166 9.62 -15.92 -8.74
C THR A 166 8.23 -16.19 -9.31
N THR A 167 7.27 -15.33 -9.03
CA THR A 167 5.95 -15.31 -9.69
C THR A 167 5.71 -13.94 -10.33
N VAL A 168 4.81 -13.88 -11.32
CA VAL A 168 4.44 -12.60 -11.95
C VAL A 168 3.89 -11.62 -10.88
N GLY A 169 3.08 -12.11 -9.95
CA GLY A 169 2.53 -11.29 -8.87
C GLY A 169 3.61 -10.68 -7.97
N ARG A 170 4.62 -11.46 -7.56
CA ARG A 170 5.74 -10.95 -6.76
C ARG A 170 6.57 -9.92 -7.51
N MET A 171 6.77 -10.10 -8.80
CA MET A 171 7.46 -9.12 -9.62
C MET A 171 6.72 -7.79 -9.67
N ILE A 172 5.39 -7.82 -9.86
CA ILE A 172 4.54 -6.63 -9.84
C ILE A 172 4.60 -5.95 -8.47
N PHE A 173 4.52 -6.72 -7.38
CA PHE A 173 4.58 -6.20 -6.01
C PHE A 173 5.93 -5.55 -5.70
N ASN A 174 7.04 -6.12 -6.15
CA ASN A 174 8.38 -5.59 -5.92
C ASN A 174 8.71 -4.33 -6.76
N ARG A 175 7.94 -4.04 -7.81
CA ARG A 175 8.23 -2.91 -8.72
C ARG A 175 8.34 -1.55 -8.03
N PRO A 176 7.40 -1.15 -7.14
CA PRO A 176 7.51 0.11 -6.42
C PRO A 176 8.42 0.04 -5.18
N ILE A 177 8.81 -1.15 -4.73
CA ILE A 177 9.57 -1.33 -3.50
C ILE A 177 11.06 -1.20 -3.80
N PRO A 178 11.79 -0.34 -3.06
CA PRO A 178 13.25 -0.27 -3.14
C PRO A 178 13.87 -1.64 -2.86
N GLN A 179 14.90 -1.99 -3.64
CA GLN A 179 15.51 -3.32 -3.58
C GLN A 179 16.76 -3.36 -2.67
N ASP A 180 16.82 -2.49 -1.67
CA ASP A 180 17.93 -2.32 -0.72
C ASP A 180 17.47 -2.25 0.75
N LEU A 181 16.26 -2.75 1.03
CA LEU A 181 15.67 -2.71 2.38
C LEU A 181 16.31 -3.70 3.37
N GLY A 182 17.12 -4.65 2.88
CA GLY A 182 17.84 -5.62 3.72
C GLY A 182 16.96 -6.76 4.25
N PHE A 183 15.95 -7.19 3.48
CA PHE A 183 15.27 -8.47 3.72
C PHE A 183 16.05 -9.63 3.14
N VAL A 184 16.84 -9.36 2.09
CA VAL A 184 17.74 -10.33 1.46
C VAL A 184 19.17 -9.96 1.79
N ASP A 185 19.94 -10.90 2.32
CA ASP A 185 21.36 -10.73 2.53
C ASP A 185 22.10 -10.76 1.18
N ARG A 186 22.52 -9.58 0.72
CA ARG A 186 23.21 -9.39 -0.56
C ARG A 186 24.73 -9.59 -0.48
N SER A 187 25.25 -9.90 0.70
CA SER A 187 26.66 -10.28 0.87
C SER A 187 26.95 -11.61 0.16
N ASP A 188 25.96 -12.50 0.11
CA ASP A 188 26.03 -13.75 -0.60
C ASP A 188 25.80 -13.51 -2.12
N PRO A 189 26.75 -13.95 -3.00
CA PRO A 189 26.62 -13.79 -4.44
C PRO A 189 25.36 -14.43 -5.06
N GLU A 190 24.83 -15.50 -4.44
CA GLU A 190 23.62 -16.18 -4.91
C GLU A 190 22.37 -15.34 -4.66
N ASN A 191 22.34 -14.56 -3.59
CA ASN A 191 21.19 -13.76 -3.21
C ASN A 191 21.13 -12.38 -3.87
N ARG A 192 22.21 -11.94 -4.54
CA ARG A 192 22.27 -10.60 -5.15
C ARG A 192 21.16 -10.33 -6.17
N PHE A 193 20.73 -11.38 -6.88
CA PHE A 193 19.71 -11.27 -7.93
C PHE A 193 18.29 -11.47 -7.42
N LYS A 194 18.10 -11.95 -6.20
CA LYS A 194 16.76 -12.16 -5.62
C LYS A 194 16.02 -10.85 -5.43
N PHE A 195 14.68 -10.92 -5.50
CA PHE A 195 13.83 -9.78 -5.15
C PHE A 195 13.87 -9.57 -3.64
N GLU A 196 13.65 -8.34 -3.21
CA GLU A 196 13.63 -7.99 -1.79
C GLU A 196 12.48 -8.69 -1.06
N ILE A 197 11.32 -8.81 -1.71
CA ILE A 197 10.14 -9.46 -1.16
C ILE A 197 9.89 -10.78 -1.91
N GLU A 198 10.31 -11.89 -1.31
CA GLU A 198 10.10 -13.25 -1.81
C GLU A 198 9.16 -14.08 -0.93
N PHE A 199 8.61 -13.46 0.11
CA PHE A 199 7.70 -14.09 1.06
C PHE A 199 6.25 -13.61 0.87
N LEU A 200 5.32 -14.35 1.45
CA LEU A 200 3.91 -13.99 1.47
C LEU A 200 3.67 -12.75 2.32
N VAL A 201 3.03 -11.73 1.75
CA VAL A 201 2.86 -10.44 2.39
C VAL A 201 1.49 -10.30 3.02
N GLY A 202 1.45 -10.32 4.35
CA GLY A 202 0.27 -9.97 5.15
C GLY A 202 0.46 -8.62 5.86
N LYS A 203 -0.49 -8.27 6.75
CA LYS A 203 -0.48 -6.99 7.49
C LYS A 203 0.81 -6.75 8.27
N LYS A 204 1.32 -7.78 8.97
CA LYS A 204 2.56 -7.67 9.76
C LYS A 204 3.79 -7.44 8.88
N GLN A 205 3.85 -8.11 7.74
CA GLN A 205 4.94 -7.97 6.78
C GLN A 205 4.93 -6.58 6.13
N LEU A 206 3.76 -6.06 5.74
CA LEU A 206 3.62 -4.69 5.24
C LEU A 206 4.14 -3.67 6.24
N GLY A 207 3.76 -3.80 7.51
CA GLY A 207 4.30 -2.92 8.56
C GLY A 207 5.82 -2.94 8.65
N LYS A 208 6.45 -4.13 8.54
CA LYS A 208 7.92 -4.26 8.52
C LYS A 208 8.56 -3.66 7.27
N ILE A 209 7.92 -3.81 6.11
CA ILE A 209 8.41 -3.25 4.85
C ILE A 209 8.42 -1.71 4.95
N ILE A 210 7.33 -1.12 5.42
CA ILE A 210 7.22 0.34 5.57
C ILE A 210 8.21 0.85 6.63
N ASP A 211 8.34 0.19 7.78
CA ASP A 211 9.31 0.56 8.82
C ASP A 211 10.75 0.58 8.28
N LYS A 212 11.16 -0.47 7.55
CA LYS A 212 12.48 -0.52 6.92
C LYS A 212 12.63 0.55 5.83
N CYS A 213 11.59 0.78 5.04
CA CYS A 213 11.62 1.80 3.99
C CYS A 213 11.83 3.20 4.59
N ILE A 214 11.14 3.55 5.69
CA ILE A 214 11.36 4.82 6.39
C ILE A 214 12.78 4.92 6.92
N LYS A 215 13.34 3.86 7.50
CA LYS A 215 14.69 3.85 8.08
C LYS A 215 15.80 4.01 7.03
N VAL A 216 15.61 3.43 5.84
CA VAL A 216 16.64 3.44 4.77
C VAL A 216 16.49 4.66 3.87
N HIS A 217 15.27 4.97 3.45
CA HIS A 217 15.02 5.99 2.41
C HIS A 217 14.36 7.27 2.93
N GLY A 218 13.94 7.26 4.21
CA GLY A 218 13.24 8.39 4.81
C GLY A 218 11.76 8.49 4.38
N VAL A 219 11.08 9.50 4.94
CA VAL A 219 9.64 9.71 4.80
C VAL A 219 9.19 10.02 3.36
N PRO A 220 9.86 10.90 2.59
CA PRO A 220 9.38 11.26 1.25
C PRO A 220 9.31 10.07 0.30
N LYS A 221 10.36 9.24 0.26
CA LYS A 221 10.37 8.05 -0.59
C LYS A 221 9.36 7.01 -0.14
N THR A 222 9.18 6.87 1.17
CA THR A 222 8.19 5.92 1.72
C THR A 222 6.77 6.33 1.39
N SER A 223 6.45 7.61 1.31
CA SER A 223 5.11 8.06 0.91
C SER A 223 4.77 7.65 -0.53
N GLU A 224 5.74 7.74 -1.46
CA GLU A 224 5.57 7.26 -2.84
C GLU A 224 5.34 5.75 -2.88
N VAL A 225 6.12 4.98 -2.11
CA VAL A 225 5.96 3.53 -2.01
C VAL A 225 4.60 3.16 -1.43
N LEU A 226 4.14 3.86 -0.39
CA LEU A 226 2.81 3.66 0.22
C LEU A 226 1.68 3.89 -0.79
N ASP A 227 1.76 4.96 -1.58
CA ASP A 227 0.76 5.26 -2.60
C ASP A 227 0.72 4.19 -3.70
N ALA A 228 1.88 3.72 -4.13
CA ALA A 228 1.98 2.65 -5.11
C ALA A 228 1.44 1.32 -4.57
N VAL A 229 1.78 0.96 -3.33
CA VAL A 229 1.27 -0.26 -2.65
C VAL A 229 -0.24 -0.17 -2.45
N LYS A 230 -0.76 1.00 -2.07
CA LYS A 230 -2.21 1.26 -1.98
C LYS A 230 -2.90 1.00 -3.33
N ALA A 231 -2.39 1.61 -4.40
CA ALA A 231 -2.96 1.48 -5.74
C ALA A 231 -2.94 0.03 -6.24
N GLN A 232 -1.83 -0.67 -6.05
CA GLN A 232 -1.71 -2.10 -6.36
C GLN A 232 -2.65 -2.94 -5.51
N GLY A 233 -2.71 -2.68 -4.21
CA GLY A 233 -3.56 -3.40 -3.27
C GLY A 233 -5.03 -3.37 -3.70
N TYR A 234 -5.60 -2.21 -3.94
CA TYR A 234 -6.98 -2.08 -4.43
C TYR A 234 -7.20 -2.72 -5.80
N LYS A 235 -6.29 -2.49 -6.76
CA LYS A 235 -6.39 -3.09 -8.09
C LYS A 235 -6.45 -4.61 -8.04
N TYR A 236 -5.58 -5.23 -7.26
CA TYR A 236 -5.49 -6.69 -7.20
C TYR A 236 -6.47 -7.32 -6.22
N SER A 237 -6.95 -6.60 -5.21
CA SER A 237 -8.10 -7.01 -4.41
C SER A 237 -9.35 -7.15 -5.29
N THR A 238 -9.61 -6.16 -6.14
CA THR A 238 -10.73 -6.22 -7.10
C THR A 238 -10.56 -7.38 -8.10
N LYS A 239 -9.35 -7.57 -8.66
CA LYS A 239 -9.08 -8.65 -9.61
C LYS A 239 -9.16 -10.04 -8.98
N SER A 240 -8.82 -10.17 -7.69
CA SER A 240 -8.84 -11.44 -6.98
C SER A 240 -10.25 -12.00 -6.80
N ALA A 241 -11.25 -11.11 -6.71
CA ALA A 241 -12.65 -11.44 -6.45
C ALA A 241 -12.85 -12.36 -5.23
N ILE A 242 -11.97 -12.25 -4.22
CA ILE A 242 -12.05 -13.05 -2.99
C ILE A 242 -13.32 -12.66 -2.23
N THR A 243 -14.14 -13.64 -1.89
CA THR A 243 -15.37 -13.47 -1.13
C THR A 243 -15.57 -14.61 -0.16
N LEU A 244 -16.52 -14.47 0.75
CA LEU A 244 -16.94 -15.49 1.70
C LEU A 244 -18.35 -15.96 1.37
N ALA A 245 -18.55 -17.26 1.27
CA ALA A 245 -19.86 -17.87 1.15
C ALA A 245 -20.34 -18.37 2.53
N VAL A 246 -21.67 -18.52 2.70
CA VAL A 246 -22.24 -19.07 3.94
C VAL A 246 -21.71 -20.46 4.25
N CYS A 247 -21.44 -21.28 3.23
CA CYS A 247 -20.89 -22.62 3.37
C CYS A 247 -19.43 -22.66 3.86
N ASP A 248 -18.70 -21.55 3.80
CA ASP A 248 -17.32 -21.45 4.32
C ASP A 248 -17.31 -21.35 5.86
N ALA A 249 -18.42 -20.91 6.45
CA ALA A 249 -18.61 -20.87 7.90
C ALA A 249 -18.91 -22.26 8.46
N ARG A 250 -17.87 -23.06 8.63
CA ARG A 250 -18.00 -24.44 9.15
C ARG A 250 -18.06 -24.45 10.66
N ILE A 251 -19.05 -25.18 11.20
CA ILE A 251 -19.15 -25.42 12.64
C ILE A 251 -18.06 -26.42 13.04
N PRO A 252 -17.16 -26.11 14.01
CA PRO A 252 -16.15 -27.04 14.47
C PRO A 252 -16.79 -28.33 15.02
N PRO A 253 -16.25 -29.53 14.70
CA PRO A 253 -16.82 -30.80 15.18
C PRO A 253 -16.84 -30.91 16.72
N GLN A 254 -15.87 -30.26 17.38
CA GLN A 254 -15.75 -30.24 18.84
C GLN A 254 -16.82 -29.39 19.56
N LYS A 255 -17.68 -28.66 18.83
CA LYS A 255 -18.69 -27.78 19.45
C LYS A 255 -19.54 -28.47 20.48
N LYS A 256 -20.03 -29.71 20.16
CA LYS A 256 -20.88 -30.47 21.07
C LYS A 256 -20.18 -30.89 22.34
N GLU A 257 -18.91 -31.29 22.26
CA GLU A 257 -18.08 -31.70 23.39
C GLU A 257 -17.80 -30.50 24.32
N ILE A 258 -17.40 -29.38 23.76
CA ILE A 258 -17.13 -28.14 24.52
C ILE A 258 -18.39 -27.65 25.26
N ILE A 259 -19.57 -27.70 24.60
CA ILE A 259 -20.82 -27.31 25.24
C ILE A 259 -21.16 -28.27 26.38
N SER A 260 -21.04 -29.57 26.16
CA SER A 260 -21.31 -30.59 27.19
C SER A 260 -20.37 -30.53 28.39
N GLU A 261 -19.11 -30.09 28.18
CA GLU A 261 -18.17 -29.84 29.28
C GLU A 261 -18.53 -28.58 30.07
N ALA A 262 -18.97 -27.52 29.38
CA ALA A 262 -19.33 -26.24 30.00
C ALA A 262 -20.68 -26.32 30.77
N GLU A 263 -21.56 -27.25 30.44
CA GLU A 263 -22.84 -27.51 31.12
C GLU A 263 -22.71 -28.39 32.39
N LYS A 264 -21.58 -29.06 32.61
CA LYS A 264 -21.23 -29.80 33.81
C LYS A 264 -20.65 -28.90 34.91
#